data_7f2efd3404cc506c68b92c06de370b1d
#
_entry.id   7f2efd3404cc506c68b92c06de370b1d
#
_cell.length_a   1.000
_cell.length_b   1.000
_cell.length_c   1.000
_cell.angle_alpha   90.00
_cell.angle_beta   90.00
_cell.angle_gamma   90.00
#
_symmetry.space_group_name_H-M   'P 1'
#
loop_
_entity.id
_entity.type
_entity.pdbx_description
1 polymer ?
#
loop_
_entity_poly.entity_id
_entity_poly.type
_entity_poly.pdbx_seq_one_letter_code
_entity_poly.pdbx_strand_id
1 'polypeptide(L)'
;MYWADELATRVSGPQVVNDSKTPSGTIHVGSLRGPVTLDVIARALRDRGLMTTVLYGIDDLDPMDTQSLLTGDAVERSLGVPLAHVPDPVDEAHESYARHFAGIFIDTFDRLGIKPDRYYWMSEVYASGEMDRYVRIALDRAQVVRDIYREVSQVERPPGWLPIHLVCPTCGRVGTTLAFYVEPGPSGAK
;
A
#
# COMPACT_ATOMS: atom_id res chain seq x y z
N MET A 1 9.83 -1.34 -31.89
CA MET A 1 9.08 -2.09 -30.84
C MET A 1 8.97 -1.16 -29.64
N TYR A 2 7.78 -1.00 -29.11
CA TYR A 2 7.55 -0.16 -27.92
C TYR A 2 8.05 -0.91 -26.68
N TRP A 3 8.52 -0.20 -25.66
CA TRP A 3 9.17 -0.82 -24.47
C TRP A 3 8.28 -1.87 -23.76
N ALA A 4 6.96 -1.62 -23.71
CA ALA A 4 6.04 -2.56 -23.06
C ALA A 4 5.87 -3.85 -23.87
N ASP A 5 5.89 -3.76 -25.20
CA ASP A 5 5.86 -4.96 -26.07
C ASP A 5 7.14 -5.77 -25.87
N GLU A 6 8.30 -5.10 -25.76
CA GLU A 6 9.56 -5.76 -25.47
C GLU A 6 9.54 -6.46 -24.11
N LEU A 7 9.02 -5.78 -23.06
CA LEU A 7 8.83 -6.38 -21.75
C LEU A 7 7.96 -7.63 -21.82
N ALA A 8 6.84 -7.55 -22.56
CA ALA A 8 5.91 -8.66 -22.72
C ALA A 8 6.56 -9.88 -23.43
N THR A 9 7.64 -9.68 -24.21
CA THR A 9 8.37 -10.83 -24.82
C THR A 9 9.21 -11.61 -23.80
N ARG A 10 9.51 -11.05 -22.65
CA ARG A 10 10.43 -11.63 -21.65
C ARG A 10 9.73 -12.54 -20.64
N VAL A 11 8.38 -12.61 -20.71
CA VAL A 11 7.58 -13.39 -19.76
C VAL A 11 6.68 -14.39 -20.48
N SER A 12 6.22 -15.41 -19.76
CA SER A 12 5.32 -16.45 -20.27
C SER A 12 4.37 -16.90 -19.16
N GLY A 13 3.27 -17.55 -19.55
CA GLY A 13 2.23 -18.01 -18.64
C GLY A 13 1.37 -16.87 -18.07
N PRO A 14 0.51 -17.15 -17.09
CA PRO A 14 -0.34 -16.15 -16.44
C PRO A 14 0.49 -15.05 -15.75
N GLN A 15 0.08 -13.79 -15.90
CA GLN A 15 0.74 -12.65 -15.32
C GLN A 15 -0.20 -11.89 -14.37
N VAL A 16 0.38 -11.31 -13.31
CA VAL A 16 -0.27 -10.34 -12.45
C VAL A 16 0.48 -9.02 -12.57
N VAL A 17 -0.22 -7.96 -12.95
CA VAL A 17 0.32 -6.60 -12.99
C VAL A 17 -0.32 -5.83 -11.84
N ASN A 18 0.49 -5.31 -10.95
CA ASN A 18 0.02 -4.63 -9.74
C ASN A 18 0.72 -3.28 -9.55
N ASP A 19 -0.03 -2.29 -9.12
CA ASP A 19 0.47 -1.02 -8.61
C ASP A 19 -0.36 -0.62 -7.39
N SER A 20 0.12 0.34 -6.61
CA SER A 20 -0.60 0.84 -5.45
C SER A 20 -0.34 2.33 -5.21
N LYS A 21 -1.17 2.95 -4.41
CA LYS A 21 -1.00 4.33 -3.99
C LYS A 21 -1.56 4.61 -2.60
N THR A 22 -0.80 5.39 -1.84
CA THR A 22 -1.26 6.03 -0.62
C THR A 22 -2.20 7.19 -0.96
N PRO A 23 -3.45 7.21 -0.48
CA PRO A 23 -4.42 8.29 -0.73
C PRO A 23 -4.19 9.49 0.22
N SER A 24 -3.00 10.08 0.18
CA SER A 24 -2.53 11.10 1.13
C SER A 24 -3.08 12.51 0.88
N GLY A 25 -3.90 12.72 -0.17
CA GLY A 25 -4.48 14.01 -0.50
C GLY A 25 -4.87 14.14 -1.97
N THR A 26 -5.08 15.38 -2.43
CA THR A 26 -5.48 15.67 -3.81
C THR A 26 -4.49 15.10 -4.82
N ILE A 27 -5.02 14.36 -5.77
CA ILE A 27 -4.24 13.71 -6.81
C ILE A 27 -3.79 14.75 -7.84
N HIS A 28 -2.52 14.70 -8.23
CA HIS A 28 -1.96 15.49 -9.31
C HIS A 28 -1.57 14.59 -10.50
N VAL A 29 -1.33 15.18 -11.66
CA VAL A 29 -1.03 14.44 -12.91
C VAL A 29 0.16 13.47 -12.76
N GLY A 30 1.14 13.79 -11.94
CA GLY A 30 2.28 12.90 -11.66
C GLY A 30 1.90 11.57 -11.01
N SER A 31 0.79 11.55 -10.28
CA SER A 31 0.26 10.33 -9.65
C SER A 31 -0.30 9.33 -10.67
N LEU A 32 -0.65 9.78 -11.87
CA LEU A 32 -1.18 8.95 -12.95
C LEU A 32 -0.08 8.12 -13.66
N ARG A 33 1.19 8.40 -13.40
CA ARG A 33 2.29 7.66 -14.04
C ARG A 33 2.21 6.15 -13.75
N GLY A 34 1.97 5.77 -12.49
CA GLY A 34 1.81 4.38 -12.09
C GLY A 34 0.67 3.69 -12.85
N PRO A 35 -0.59 4.14 -12.70
CA PRO A 35 -1.74 3.55 -13.37
C PRO A 35 -1.62 3.47 -14.90
N VAL A 36 -1.10 4.51 -15.56
CA VAL A 36 -0.87 4.50 -17.01
C VAL A 36 0.18 3.46 -17.39
N THR A 37 1.27 3.35 -16.63
CA THR A 37 2.31 2.35 -16.86
C THR A 37 1.75 0.93 -16.70
N LEU A 38 0.97 0.70 -15.64
CA LEU A 38 0.29 -0.55 -15.36
C LEU A 38 -0.64 -0.95 -16.51
N ASP A 39 -1.48 -0.05 -17.00
CA ASP A 39 -2.41 -0.30 -18.11
C ASP A 39 -1.69 -0.61 -19.43
N VAL A 40 -0.63 0.13 -19.73
CA VAL A 40 0.19 -0.10 -20.94
C VAL A 40 0.85 -1.48 -20.91
N ILE A 41 1.40 -1.89 -19.76
CA ILE A 41 1.99 -3.23 -19.59
C ILE A 41 0.91 -4.29 -19.74
N ALA A 42 -0.24 -4.12 -19.09
CA ALA A 42 -1.34 -5.08 -19.15
C ALA A 42 -1.86 -5.28 -20.57
N ARG A 43 -2.00 -4.18 -21.34
CA ARG A 43 -2.39 -4.26 -22.77
C ARG A 43 -1.35 -5.04 -23.58
N ALA A 44 -0.08 -4.72 -23.47
CA ALA A 44 0.99 -5.40 -24.20
C ALA A 44 1.04 -6.91 -23.89
N LEU A 45 0.80 -7.30 -22.65
CA LEU A 45 0.71 -8.71 -22.27
C LEU A 45 -0.52 -9.40 -22.87
N ARG A 46 -1.68 -8.75 -22.81
CA ARG A 46 -2.93 -9.24 -23.39
C ARG A 46 -2.87 -9.36 -24.92
N ASP A 47 -2.25 -8.39 -25.60
CA ASP A 47 -2.04 -8.38 -27.05
C ASP A 47 -1.17 -9.58 -27.50
N ARG A 48 -0.30 -10.09 -26.63
CA ARG A 48 0.46 -11.32 -26.84
C ARG A 48 -0.30 -12.60 -26.47
N GLY A 49 -1.56 -12.49 -26.07
CA GLY A 49 -2.38 -13.63 -25.67
C GLY A 49 -2.07 -14.18 -24.27
N LEU A 50 -1.34 -13.42 -23.42
CA LEU A 50 -1.08 -13.83 -22.04
C LEU A 50 -2.28 -13.51 -21.15
N MET A 51 -2.71 -14.49 -20.34
CA MET A 51 -3.71 -14.27 -19.31
C MET A 51 -3.13 -13.26 -18.29
N THR A 52 -3.78 -12.11 -18.15
CA THR A 52 -3.25 -11.01 -17.35
C THR A 52 -4.31 -10.50 -16.39
N THR A 53 -4.02 -10.59 -15.10
CA THR A 53 -4.82 -9.99 -14.02
C THR A 53 -4.21 -8.66 -13.62
N VAL A 54 -5.02 -7.61 -13.57
CA VAL A 54 -4.60 -6.26 -13.18
C VAL A 54 -5.17 -5.93 -11.81
N LEU A 55 -4.29 -5.64 -10.86
CA LEU A 55 -4.65 -5.26 -9.49
C LEU A 55 -4.23 -3.82 -9.22
N TYR A 56 -5.00 -3.11 -8.42
CA TYR A 56 -4.62 -1.80 -7.93
C TYR A 56 -4.90 -1.68 -6.42
N GLY A 57 -3.84 -1.44 -5.65
CA GLY A 57 -3.89 -1.33 -4.20
C GLY A 57 -4.09 0.10 -3.71
N ILE A 58 -4.81 0.23 -2.62
CA ILE A 58 -4.93 1.47 -1.85
C ILE A 58 -4.22 1.26 -0.52
N ASP A 59 -3.13 2.00 -0.31
CA ASP A 59 -2.30 1.92 0.89
C ASP A 59 -2.88 2.82 1.98
N ASP A 60 -4.07 2.48 2.44
CA ASP A 60 -4.88 3.25 3.38
C ASP A 60 -4.47 3.07 4.85
N LEU A 61 -3.56 2.13 5.15
CA LEU A 61 -2.94 1.99 6.46
C LEU A 61 -1.69 2.87 6.65
N ASP A 62 -1.24 3.55 5.60
CA ASP A 62 -0.19 4.53 5.72
C ASP A 62 -0.59 5.65 6.70
N PRO A 63 0.35 6.09 7.57
CA PRO A 63 0.04 7.11 8.55
C PRO A 63 -0.14 8.48 7.90
N MET A 64 -1.08 9.26 8.41
CA MET A 64 -1.22 10.67 8.07
C MET A 64 0.08 11.43 8.35
N ASP A 65 0.53 12.20 7.38
CA ASP A 65 1.69 13.10 7.49
C ASP A 65 1.28 14.58 7.47
N THR A 66 2.27 15.48 7.46
CA THR A 66 2.07 16.93 7.44
C THR A 66 1.64 17.49 6.09
N GLN A 67 1.63 16.68 5.04
CA GLN A 67 1.25 17.11 3.67
C GLN A 67 -0.27 16.95 3.43
N SER A 68 -1.03 16.68 4.46
CA SER A 68 -2.49 16.53 4.38
C SER A 68 -3.19 17.87 4.07
N LEU A 69 -4.43 17.78 3.61
CA LEU A 69 -5.32 18.94 3.46
C LEU A 69 -5.98 19.38 4.77
N LEU A 70 -5.72 18.67 5.85
CA LEU A 70 -6.18 19.07 7.19
C LEU A 70 -5.46 20.34 7.65
N THR A 71 -6.12 21.14 8.43
CA THR A 71 -5.58 22.39 8.99
C THR A 71 -5.80 22.49 10.50
N GLY A 72 -4.98 23.28 11.15
CA GLY A 72 -5.09 23.55 12.59
C GLY A 72 -4.99 22.26 13.43
N ASP A 73 -5.78 22.19 14.49
CA ASP A 73 -5.78 21.09 15.46
C ASP A 73 -6.14 19.72 14.83
N ALA A 74 -6.81 19.72 13.68
CA ALA A 74 -7.16 18.48 12.97
C ALA A 74 -5.91 17.76 12.46
N VAL A 75 -4.88 18.50 12.02
CA VAL A 75 -3.57 17.94 11.63
C VAL A 75 -2.94 17.22 12.81
N GLU A 76 -2.81 17.93 13.95
CA GLU A 76 -2.13 17.38 15.14
C GLU A 76 -2.83 16.12 15.67
N ARG A 77 -4.16 16.10 15.67
CA ARG A 77 -4.92 14.91 16.06
C ARG A 77 -4.71 13.74 15.14
N SER A 78 -4.54 13.98 13.84
CA SER A 78 -4.47 12.94 12.81
C SER A 78 -3.05 12.48 12.48
N LEU A 79 -2.01 13.25 12.81
CA LEU A 79 -0.62 12.86 12.54
C LEU A 79 -0.31 11.46 13.08
N GLY A 80 0.19 10.60 12.20
CA GLY A 80 0.54 9.21 12.52
C GLY A 80 -0.64 8.25 12.60
N VAL A 81 -1.88 8.72 12.49
CA VAL A 81 -3.07 7.85 12.40
C VAL A 81 -3.17 7.29 10.98
N PRO A 82 -3.45 5.98 10.79
CA PRO A 82 -3.70 5.42 9.48
C PRO A 82 -4.80 6.19 8.73
N LEU A 83 -4.60 6.45 7.44
CA LEU A 83 -5.54 7.22 6.62
C LEU A 83 -6.97 6.64 6.59
N ALA A 84 -7.07 5.32 6.73
CA ALA A 84 -8.36 4.61 6.88
C ALA A 84 -9.13 4.98 8.16
N HIS A 85 -8.44 5.51 9.17
CA HIS A 85 -9.01 5.87 10.47
C HIS A 85 -9.11 7.39 10.69
N VAL A 86 -8.66 8.19 9.73
CA VAL A 86 -8.82 9.64 9.75
C VAL A 86 -10.18 10.00 9.15
N PRO A 87 -10.99 10.84 9.81
CA PRO A 87 -12.27 11.27 9.25
C PRO A 87 -12.15 11.94 7.88
N ASP A 88 -13.21 11.85 7.06
CA ASP A 88 -13.31 12.59 5.80
C ASP A 88 -13.13 14.10 6.07
N PRO A 89 -12.21 14.78 5.36
CA PRO A 89 -11.88 16.19 5.64
C PRO A 89 -12.86 17.19 5.02
N VAL A 90 -13.82 16.74 4.18
CA VAL A 90 -14.62 17.66 3.37
C VAL A 90 -16.06 17.76 3.85
N ASP A 91 -16.80 16.68 3.79
CA ASP A 91 -18.27 16.71 3.97
C ASP A 91 -18.82 15.48 4.73
N GLU A 92 -17.94 14.66 5.28
CA GLU A 92 -18.31 13.40 5.95
C GLU A 92 -19.13 12.43 5.05
N ALA A 93 -19.04 12.62 3.73
CA ALA A 93 -19.76 11.77 2.77
C ALA A 93 -19.10 10.39 2.59
N HIS A 94 -17.82 10.27 2.98
CA HIS A 94 -17.05 9.04 2.91
C HIS A 94 -16.69 8.55 4.31
N GLU A 95 -16.43 7.26 4.43
CA GLU A 95 -16.09 6.63 5.71
C GLU A 95 -14.76 7.15 6.31
N SER A 96 -13.85 7.63 5.46
CA SER A 96 -12.53 8.11 5.90
C SER A 96 -11.87 9.02 4.86
N TYR A 97 -10.83 9.72 5.32
CA TYR A 97 -9.89 10.45 4.47
C TYR A 97 -9.41 9.62 3.28
N ALA A 98 -9.00 8.37 3.55
CA ALA A 98 -8.53 7.47 2.51
C ALA A 98 -9.62 7.19 1.45
N ARG A 99 -10.85 6.92 1.87
CA ARG A 99 -11.97 6.66 0.96
C ARG A 99 -12.29 7.87 0.09
N HIS A 100 -12.25 9.08 0.64
CA HIS A 100 -12.47 10.31 -0.10
C HIS A 100 -11.46 10.47 -1.25
N PHE A 101 -10.17 10.49 -0.95
CA PHE A 101 -9.15 10.75 -1.98
C PHE A 101 -8.93 9.58 -2.94
N ALA A 102 -9.06 8.35 -2.47
CA ALA A 102 -9.02 7.20 -3.36
C ALA A 102 -10.22 7.15 -4.32
N GLY A 103 -11.42 7.55 -3.87
CA GLY A 103 -12.60 7.65 -4.74
C GLY A 103 -12.36 8.58 -5.93
N ILE A 104 -11.88 9.79 -5.68
CA ILE A 104 -11.52 10.77 -6.73
C ILE A 104 -10.47 10.19 -7.69
N PHE A 105 -9.51 9.43 -7.17
CA PHE A 105 -8.47 8.82 -8.00
C PHE A 105 -9.01 7.71 -8.88
N ILE A 106 -9.85 6.84 -8.34
CA ILE A 106 -10.50 5.74 -9.07
C ILE A 106 -11.39 6.29 -10.20
N ASP A 107 -12.16 7.34 -9.94
CA ASP A 107 -12.97 8.02 -10.96
C ASP A 107 -12.12 8.55 -12.12
N THR A 108 -10.89 8.98 -11.83
CA THR A 108 -9.94 9.40 -12.85
C THR A 108 -9.50 8.23 -13.75
N PHE A 109 -9.38 7.02 -13.21
CA PHE A 109 -9.07 5.82 -14.00
C PHE A 109 -10.15 5.55 -15.05
N ASP A 110 -11.40 5.60 -14.67
CA ASP A 110 -12.53 5.40 -15.60
C ASP A 110 -12.51 6.41 -16.74
N ARG A 111 -12.21 7.67 -16.46
CA ARG A 111 -12.07 8.74 -17.46
C ARG A 111 -10.90 8.51 -18.43
N LEU A 112 -9.85 7.82 -17.99
CA LEU A 112 -8.68 7.46 -18.80
C LEU A 112 -8.84 6.09 -19.48
N GLY A 113 -9.92 5.37 -19.21
CA GLY A 113 -10.15 4.01 -19.71
C GLY A 113 -9.23 2.95 -19.08
N ILE A 114 -8.65 3.24 -17.91
CA ILE A 114 -7.86 2.30 -17.11
C ILE A 114 -8.81 1.49 -16.25
N LYS A 115 -8.78 0.16 -16.40
CA LYS A 115 -9.72 -0.73 -15.70
C LYS A 115 -8.98 -1.88 -15.04
N PRO A 116 -8.56 -1.74 -13.79
CA PRO A 116 -8.09 -2.88 -13.01
C PRO A 116 -9.19 -3.93 -12.85
N ASP A 117 -8.81 -5.19 -12.85
CA ASP A 117 -9.75 -6.29 -12.61
C ASP A 117 -10.21 -6.32 -11.14
N ARG A 118 -9.35 -5.80 -10.22
CA ARG A 118 -9.68 -5.68 -8.80
C ARG A 118 -8.96 -4.49 -8.19
N TYR A 119 -9.71 -3.69 -7.40
CA TYR A 119 -9.15 -2.80 -6.38
C TYR A 119 -9.10 -3.54 -5.04
N TYR A 120 -8.07 -3.27 -4.22
CA TYR A 120 -7.99 -3.81 -2.87
C TYR A 120 -7.46 -2.74 -1.90
N TRP A 121 -7.95 -2.80 -0.66
CA TRP A 121 -7.60 -1.88 0.41
C TRP A 121 -6.70 -2.60 1.41
N MET A 122 -5.57 -2.03 1.76
CA MET A 122 -4.64 -2.69 2.69
C MET A 122 -5.25 -2.91 4.07
N SER A 123 -6.11 -1.98 4.55
CA SER A 123 -6.87 -2.17 5.79
C SER A 123 -7.73 -3.44 5.78
N GLU A 124 -8.42 -3.71 4.66
CA GLU A 124 -9.25 -4.90 4.49
C GLU A 124 -8.39 -6.18 4.38
N VAL A 125 -7.29 -6.11 3.62
CA VAL A 125 -6.36 -7.23 3.43
C VAL A 125 -5.72 -7.65 4.75
N TYR A 126 -5.32 -6.69 5.61
CA TYR A 126 -4.81 -7.00 6.94
C TYR A 126 -5.92 -7.50 7.88
N ALA A 127 -7.10 -6.88 7.85
CA ALA A 127 -8.23 -7.30 8.71
C ALA A 127 -8.74 -8.70 8.37
N SER A 128 -8.68 -9.12 7.11
CA SER A 128 -9.08 -10.48 6.68
C SER A 128 -8.09 -11.57 7.07
N GLY A 129 -6.87 -11.20 7.48
CA GLY A 129 -5.78 -12.15 7.78
C GLY A 129 -5.02 -12.64 6.52
N GLU A 130 -5.33 -12.14 5.34
CA GLU A 130 -4.60 -12.51 4.11
C GLU A 130 -3.09 -12.23 4.21
N MET A 131 -2.70 -11.24 5.02
CA MET A 131 -1.30 -10.89 5.26
C MET A 131 -0.60 -11.70 6.35
N ASP A 132 -1.32 -12.44 7.19
CA ASP A 132 -0.75 -13.11 8.37
C ASP A 132 0.45 -14.00 8.05
N ARG A 133 0.35 -14.77 6.98
CA ARG A 133 1.44 -15.63 6.52
C ARG A 133 2.71 -14.83 6.17
N TYR A 134 2.54 -13.71 5.50
CA TYR A 134 3.66 -12.88 5.03
C TYR A 134 4.28 -12.09 6.18
N VAL A 135 3.44 -11.57 7.09
CA VAL A 135 3.88 -10.94 8.32
C VAL A 135 4.73 -11.91 9.15
N ARG A 136 4.26 -13.16 9.31
CA ARG A 136 5.03 -14.21 10.00
C ARG A 136 6.39 -14.46 9.34
N ILE A 137 6.43 -14.63 8.02
CA ILE A 137 7.69 -14.83 7.28
C ILE A 137 8.66 -13.65 7.52
N ALA A 138 8.16 -12.42 7.50
CA ALA A 138 8.97 -11.22 7.73
C ALA A 138 9.53 -11.20 9.17
N LEU A 139 8.72 -11.55 10.16
CA LEU A 139 9.14 -11.62 11.56
C LEU A 139 10.16 -12.72 11.80
N ASP A 140 9.93 -13.93 11.27
CA ASP A 140 10.86 -15.08 11.36
C ASP A 140 12.20 -14.77 10.66
N ARG A 141 12.18 -13.90 9.66
CA ARG A 141 13.34 -13.48 8.87
C ARG A 141 13.86 -12.09 9.24
N ALA A 142 13.50 -11.55 10.41
CA ALA A 142 13.87 -10.19 10.81
C ALA A 142 15.38 -9.92 10.76
N GLN A 143 16.23 -10.94 11.07
CA GLN A 143 17.69 -10.80 10.95
C GLN A 143 18.10 -10.60 9.49
N VAL A 144 17.55 -11.37 8.56
CA VAL A 144 17.85 -11.24 7.13
C VAL A 144 17.44 -9.85 6.62
N VAL A 145 16.29 -9.34 7.07
CA VAL A 145 15.84 -7.99 6.72
C VAL A 145 16.80 -6.93 7.24
N ARG A 146 17.30 -7.06 8.48
CA ARG A 146 18.33 -6.15 9.04
C ARG A 146 19.61 -6.18 8.23
N ASP A 147 20.07 -7.37 7.82
CA ASP A 147 21.28 -7.53 7.01
C ASP A 147 21.13 -6.86 5.64
N ILE A 148 19.97 -7.02 4.98
CA ILE A 148 19.65 -6.32 3.72
C ILE A 148 19.65 -4.80 3.91
N TYR A 149 19.05 -4.27 4.98
CA TYR A 149 19.12 -2.83 5.28
C TYR A 149 20.55 -2.34 5.39
N ARG A 150 21.41 -3.08 6.09
CA ARG A 150 22.83 -2.73 6.23
C ARG A 150 23.58 -2.77 4.89
N GLU A 151 23.38 -3.83 4.10
CA GLU A 151 24.10 -4.04 2.84
C GLU A 151 23.65 -3.10 1.72
N VAL A 152 22.34 -2.91 1.56
CA VAL A 152 21.77 -2.17 0.43
C VAL A 152 21.60 -0.69 0.74
N SER A 153 21.08 -0.36 1.91
CA SER A 153 20.72 1.02 2.28
C SER A 153 21.75 1.67 3.20
N GLN A 154 22.78 0.94 3.65
CA GLN A 154 23.78 1.39 4.62
C GLN A 154 23.16 1.88 5.95
N VAL A 155 22.00 1.31 6.31
CA VAL A 155 21.25 1.64 7.52
C VAL A 155 21.34 0.49 8.51
N GLU A 156 21.93 0.75 9.68
CA GLU A 156 21.94 -0.22 10.77
C GLU A 156 20.64 -0.19 11.55
N ARG A 157 20.02 -1.35 11.72
CA ARG A 157 18.85 -1.54 12.58
C ARG A 157 19.29 -2.24 13.87
N PRO A 158 18.76 -1.83 15.05
CA PRO A 158 19.08 -2.48 16.32
C PRO A 158 18.78 -4.00 16.30
N PRO A 159 19.51 -4.82 17.07
CA PRO A 159 19.31 -6.27 17.10
C PRO A 159 17.85 -6.70 17.41
N GLY A 160 17.14 -5.96 18.23
CA GLY A 160 15.73 -6.22 18.57
C GLY A 160 14.71 -5.61 17.60
N TRP A 161 15.13 -4.92 16.56
CA TRP A 161 14.20 -4.30 15.62
C TRP A 161 13.46 -5.38 14.79
N LEU A 162 12.15 -5.23 14.67
CA LEU A 162 11.28 -6.08 13.85
C LEU A 162 10.75 -5.30 12.64
N PRO A 163 10.62 -5.93 11.47
CA PRO A 163 10.17 -5.29 10.24
C PRO A 163 8.63 -5.12 10.22
N ILE A 164 8.09 -4.54 11.25
CA ILE A 164 6.65 -4.30 11.42
C ILE A 164 6.42 -2.97 12.12
N HIS A 165 5.39 -2.27 11.69
CA HIS A 165 4.84 -1.11 12.38
C HIS A 165 3.44 -1.46 12.88
N LEU A 166 3.21 -1.23 14.17
CA LEU A 166 1.92 -1.52 14.81
C LEU A 166 1.13 -0.23 15.00
N VAL A 167 -0.17 -0.32 14.78
CA VAL A 167 -1.09 0.72 15.22
C VAL A 167 -1.22 0.62 16.74
N CYS A 168 -0.90 1.69 17.46
CA CYS A 168 -0.99 1.70 18.91
C CYS A 168 -2.44 1.57 19.37
N PRO A 169 -2.80 0.60 20.20
CA PRO A 169 -4.19 0.42 20.64
C PRO A 169 -4.69 1.55 21.56
N THR A 170 -3.77 2.35 22.13
CA THR A 170 -4.11 3.45 23.04
C THR A 170 -4.34 4.77 22.30
N CYS A 171 -3.47 5.10 21.33
CA CYS A 171 -3.54 6.40 20.64
C CYS A 171 -3.89 6.29 19.15
N GLY A 172 -4.05 5.09 18.59
CA GLY A 172 -4.40 4.87 17.19
C GLY A 172 -3.31 5.20 16.17
N ARG A 173 -2.09 5.53 16.62
CA ARG A 173 -1.01 6.01 15.74
C ARG A 173 -0.03 4.90 15.38
N VAL A 174 0.55 5.00 14.20
CA VAL A 174 1.68 4.19 13.74
C VAL A 174 2.98 4.86 14.20
N GLY A 175 3.98 4.05 14.57
CA GLY A 175 5.32 4.54 14.92
C GLY A 175 5.48 5.03 16.37
N THR A 176 4.42 5.02 17.18
CA THR A 176 4.47 5.32 18.63
C THR A 176 4.67 4.05 19.48
N THR A 177 4.65 2.88 18.86
CA THR A 177 4.81 1.56 19.48
C THR A 177 6.07 0.90 18.93
N LEU A 178 6.89 0.32 19.82
CA LEU A 178 8.04 -0.48 19.43
C LEU A 178 7.74 -1.96 19.69
N ALA A 179 7.68 -2.75 18.61
CA ALA A 179 7.63 -4.20 18.70
C ALA A 179 9.06 -4.74 18.89
N PHE A 180 9.30 -5.53 19.95
CA PHE A 180 10.61 -6.13 20.24
C PHE A 180 10.56 -7.61 20.56
N TYR A 181 9.37 -8.20 20.64
CA TYR A 181 9.16 -9.62 20.90
C TYR A 181 7.88 -10.12 20.22
N VAL A 182 7.96 -11.33 19.69
CA VAL A 182 6.82 -12.05 19.11
C VAL A 182 6.71 -13.39 19.80
N GLU A 183 5.60 -13.66 20.49
CA GLU A 183 5.32 -15.00 21.00
C GLU A 183 4.86 -15.91 19.86
N PRO A 184 5.49 -17.08 19.68
CA PRO A 184 4.99 -18.07 18.74
C PRO A 184 3.65 -18.62 19.28
N GLY A 185 2.55 -18.16 18.72
CA GLY A 185 1.22 -18.69 19.06
C GLY A 185 1.02 -20.10 18.50
N PRO A 186 0.16 -20.93 19.12
CA PRO A 186 -0.07 -22.32 18.71
C PRO A 186 -0.72 -22.48 17.33
N SER A 187 -1.20 -21.41 16.69
CA SER A 187 -1.82 -21.44 15.36
C SER A 187 -1.85 -20.10 14.63
N GLY A 188 -0.88 -19.25 14.84
CA GLY A 188 -0.78 -17.95 14.22
C GLY A 188 -0.56 -16.84 15.25
N ALA A 189 0.37 -15.93 14.94
CA ALA A 189 0.50 -14.72 15.73
C ALA A 189 -0.85 -13.98 15.70
N LYS A 190 -1.40 -13.70 16.87
CA LYS A 190 -2.43 -12.68 17.05
C LYS A 190 -1.75 -11.36 17.34
#